data_cc61b25929d03ad4d8e484fd8d1baf4c
#
_entry.id   cc61b25929d03ad4d8e484fd8d1baf4c
#
_cell.length_a   1.000
_cell.length_b   1.000
_cell.length_c   1.000
_cell.angle_alpha   90.00
_cell.angle_beta   90.00
_cell.angle_gamma   90.00
#
_symmetry.space_group_name_H-M   'P 1'
#
loop_
_entity.id
_entity.type
_entity.pdbx_description
1 polymer ?
#
loop_
_entity_poly.entity_id
_entity_poly.type
_entity_poly.pdbx_seq_one_letter_code
_entity_poly.pdbx_strand_id
1 'polypeptide(L)'
;MIEFESEKPPLMIDSTQFNLIAHSMPILQQADASFVREFKQAASFARIPAGHDVFLEGDRVEAIALIISGVVRVYKIGETGREITLYRFGNGSSCILSANAILSQKTFPAVATVEQDAEAVMIPSDTFRDWVRRYDLWRDFVFDLLSQRLSTVMEIIDEVAFHRMDRRVASLIVKQAKIQNPLKITHQEIAAELGSSREVISRLLEDFVSDGSIRSGRGLIEVVDFELLESRSLA
;
A
#
# COMPACT_ATOMS: atom_id res chain seq x y z
N MET A 1 -0.07 23.18 -12.00
CA MET A 1 -1.40 23.27 -12.64
C MET A 1 -1.21 22.81 -14.05
N ILE A 2 -1.53 21.53 -14.31
CA ILE A 2 -1.47 21.01 -15.67
C ILE A 2 -2.67 21.64 -16.39
N GLU A 3 -2.40 22.65 -17.21
CA GLU A 3 -3.29 22.94 -18.32
C GLU A 3 -3.24 21.69 -19.21
N PHE A 4 -4.26 20.84 -19.09
CA PHE A 4 -4.54 19.91 -20.16
C PHE A 4 -4.68 20.77 -21.41
N GLU A 5 -3.76 20.62 -22.36
CA GLU A 5 -3.93 21.18 -23.70
C GLU A 5 -5.26 20.66 -24.25
N SER A 6 -6.33 21.39 -23.92
CA SER A 6 -7.69 21.09 -24.36
C SER A 6 -7.95 21.73 -25.70
N GLU A 7 -7.16 21.38 -26.73
CA GLU A 7 -7.52 21.71 -28.11
C GLU A 7 -8.36 20.64 -28.81
N LYS A 8 -8.69 19.51 -28.13
CA LYS A 8 -9.71 18.58 -28.63
C LYS A 8 -10.70 18.28 -27.50
N PRO A 9 -12.03 18.28 -27.80
CA PRO A 9 -13.01 17.77 -26.85
C PRO A 9 -12.59 16.34 -26.45
N PRO A 10 -12.75 15.94 -25.16
CA PRO A 10 -12.37 14.63 -24.71
C PRO A 10 -13.00 13.59 -25.64
N LEU A 11 -12.17 12.80 -26.30
CA LEU A 11 -12.64 11.75 -27.21
C LEU A 11 -13.43 10.76 -26.37
N MET A 12 -14.74 10.69 -26.63
CA MET A 12 -15.60 9.68 -26.02
C MET A 12 -15.00 8.30 -26.28
N ILE A 13 -15.00 7.46 -25.25
CA ILE A 13 -14.45 6.11 -25.34
C ILE A 13 -15.28 5.29 -26.31
N ASP A 14 -14.65 4.82 -27.38
CA ASP A 14 -15.30 3.92 -28.33
C ASP A 14 -15.43 2.48 -27.77
N SER A 15 -16.12 1.62 -28.53
CA SER A 15 -16.35 0.25 -28.10
C SER A 15 -15.06 -0.58 -28.01
N THR A 16 -14.06 -0.30 -28.83
CA THR A 16 -12.77 -1.00 -28.84
C THR A 16 -11.96 -0.61 -27.60
N GLN A 17 -11.91 0.68 -27.30
CA GLN A 17 -11.27 1.21 -26.11
C GLN A 17 -11.96 0.70 -24.83
N PHE A 18 -13.31 0.69 -24.81
CA PHE A 18 -14.04 0.12 -23.68
C PHE A 18 -13.71 -1.36 -23.44
N ASN A 19 -13.65 -2.17 -24.49
CA ASN A 19 -13.30 -3.59 -24.36
C ASN A 19 -11.87 -3.78 -23.83
N LEU A 20 -10.92 -2.95 -24.23
CA LEU A 20 -9.55 -2.96 -23.72
C LEU A 20 -9.53 -2.64 -22.22
N ILE A 21 -10.25 -1.60 -21.81
CA ILE A 21 -10.39 -1.19 -20.41
C ILE A 21 -11.05 -2.30 -19.58
N ALA A 22 -12.15 -2.88 -20.08
CA ALA A 22 -12.87 -3.94 -19.41
C ALA A 22 -12.03 -5.23 -19.28
N HIS A 23 -11.08 -5.46 -20.19
CA HIS A 23 -10.13 -6.56 -20.04
C HIS A 23 -9.15 -6.33 -18.88
N SER A 24 -8.69 -5.09 -18.71
CA SER A 24 -7.79 -4.70 -17.62
C SER A 24 -8.51 -4.54 -16.28
N MET A 25 -9.82 -4.30 -16.30
CA MET A 25 -10.65 -4.07 -15.12
C MET A 25 -11.84 -5.03 -15.10
N PRO A 26 -11.71 -6.22 -14.49
CA PRO A 26 -12.77 -7.26 -14.53
C PRO A 26 -14.13 -6.79 -14.03
N ILE A 27 -14.17 -5.80 -13.14
CA ILE A 27 -15.42 -5.23 -12.64
C ILE A 27 -16.28 -4.64 -13.77
N LEU A 28 -15.69 -4.06 -14.80
CA LEU A 28 -16.43 -3.49 -15.94
C LEU A 28 -17.07 -4.56 -16.83
N GLN A 29 -16.61 -5.82 -16.75
CA GLN A 29 -17.21 -6.93 -17.48
C GLN A 29 -18.60 -7.31 -16.92
N GLN A 30 -18.87 -6.97 -15.66
CA GLN A 30 -20.14 -7.21 -14.98
C GLN A 30 -21.09 -6.01 -15.07
N ALA A 31 -20.68 -4.94 -15.75
CA ALA A 31 -21.43 -3.70 -15.85
C ALA A 31 -22.69 -3.88 -16.74
N ASP A 32 -23.80 -3.33 -16.29
CA ASP A 32 -25.00 -3.30 -17.10
C ASP A 32 -24.89 -2.30 -18.27
N ALA A 33 -25.80 -2.43 -19.24
CA ALA A 33 -25.78 -1.61 -20.44
C ALA A 33 -26.00 -0.10 -20.16
N SER A 34 -26.60 0.27 -19.03
CA SER A 34 -26.80 1.66 -18.64
C SER A 34 -25.52 2.29 -18.15
N PHE A 35 -24.79 1.58 -17.26
CA PHE A 35 -23.49 2.02 -16.79
C PHE A 35 -22.46 2.11 -17.93
N VAL A 36 -22.42 1.09 -18.82
CA VAL A 36 -21.51 1.12 -19.98
C VAL A 36 -21.73 2.34 -20.85
N ARG A 37 -22.98 2.74 -21.08
CA ARG A 37 -23.28 3.97 -21.85
C ARG A 37 -22.79 5.23 -21.13
N GLU A 38 -23.08 5.36 -19.86
CA GLU A 38 -22.60 6.51 -19.06
C GLU A 38 -21.07 6.55 -18.99
N PHE A 39 -20.42 5.40 -18.80
CA PHE A 39 -18.98 5.30 -18.80
C PHE A 39 -18.36 5.82 -20.10
N LYS A 40 -18.86 5.37 -21.25
CA LYS A 40 -18.38 5.81 -22.57
C LYS A 40 -18.58 7.31 -22.82
N GLN A 41 -19.62 7.90 -22.23
CA GLN A 41 -19.94 9.32 -22.40
C GLN A 41 -19.11 10.22 -21.47
N ALA A 42 -18.84 9.76 -20.25
CA ALA A 42 -18.23 10.57 -19.21
C ALA A 42 -16.70 10.39 -19.13
N ALA A 43 -16.21 9.23 -19.50
CA ALA A 43 -14.78 8.91 -19.42
C ALA A 43 -14.01 9.38 -20.66
N SER A 44 -12.77 9.76 -20.47
CA SER A 44 -11.87 10.16 -21.55
C SER A 44 -10.55 9.37 -21.48
N PHE A 45 -9.92 9.18 -22.62
CA PHE A 45 -8.63 8.50 -22.72
C PHE A 45 -7.49 9.52 -22.62
N ALA A 46 -6.45 9.19 -21.85
CA ALA A 46 -5.27 10.02 -21.69
C ALA A 46 -3.99 9.17 -21.84
N ARG A 47 -2.96 9.78 -22.41
CA ARG A 47 -1.57 9.28 -22.40
C ARG A 47 -0.72 10.25 -21.62
N ILE A 48 0.00 9.73 -20.65
CA ILE A 48 0.81 10.54 -19.75
C ILE A 48 2.23 9.98 -19.79
N PRO A 49 3.19 10.76 -20.30
CA PRO A 49 4.56 10.29 -20.43
C PRO A 49 5.23 10.17 -19.05
N ALA A 50 6.24 9.32 -18.98
CA ALA A 50 7.08 9.15 -17.80
C ALA A 50 7.72 10.48 -17.37
N GLY A 51 7.88 10.67 -16.06
CA GLY A 51 8.42 11.89 -15.47
C GLY A 51 7.41 13.00 -15.22
N HIS A 52 6.13 12.85 -15.63
CA HIS A 52 5.10 13.84 -15.36
C HIS A 52 4.47 13.63 -13.98
N ASP A 53 4.33 14.73 -13.24
CA ASP A 53 3.56 14.76 -12.00
C ASP A 53 2.08 14.91 -12.33
N VAL A 54 1.30 13.88 -11.97
CA VAL A 54 -0.16 13.89 -12.15
C VAL A 54 -0.84 14.71 -11.06
N PHE A 55 -0.31 14.66 -9.84
CA PHE A 55 -0.74 15.45 -8.69
C PHE A 55 0.45 15.86 -7.83
N LEU A 56 0.38 17.08 -7.33
CA LEU A 56 1.23 17.58 -6.26
C LEU A 56 0.45 17.56 -4.92
N GLU A 57 1.18 17.60 -3.81
CA GLU A 57 0.56 17.71 -2.48
C GLU A 57 -0.21 19.04 -2.37
N GLY A 58 -1.48 18.95 -1.99
CA GLY A 58 -2.37 20.10 -1.91
C GLY A 58 -3.26 20.34 -3.13
N ASP A 59 -3.05 19.63 -4.23
CA ASP A 59 -3.87 19.77 -5.43
C ASP A 59 -5.33 19.31 -5.21
N ARG A 60 -6.26 19.95 -5.92
CA ARG A 60 -7.64 19.44 -6.06
C ARG A 60 -7.63 18.29 -7.06
N VAL A 61 -8.32 17.22 -6.72
CA VAL A 61 -8.47 16.07 -7.60
C VAL A 61 -9.75 16.24 -8.42
N GLU A 62 -9.60 16.64 -9.67
CA GLU A 62 -10.72 16.90 -10.58
C GLU A 62 -11.17 15.67 -11.37
N ALA A 63 -10.30 14.66 -11.46
CA ALA A 63 -10.60 13.38 -12.09
C ALA A 63 -9.84 12.24 -11.42
N ILE A 64 -10.38 11.03 -11.53
CA ILE A 64 -9.68 9.80 -11.15
C ILE A 64 -9.19 9.08 -12.40
N ALA A 65 -7.97 8.55 -12.36
CA ALA A 65 -7.38 7.77 -13.44
C ALA A 65 -7.54 6.27 -13.18
N LEU A 66 -8.04 5.52 -14.16
CA LEU A 66 -7.96 4.06 -14.22
C LEU A 66 -6.83 3.70 -15.17
N ILE A 67 -5.78 3.07 -14.67
CA ILE A 67 -4.57 2.80 -15.46
C ILE A 67 -4.78 1.54 -16.32
N ILE A 68 -4.55 1.68 -17.63
CA ILE A 68 -4.59 0.58 -18.60
C ILE A 68 -3.20 -0.02 -18.78
N SER A 69 -2.18 0.85 -18.83
CA SER A 69 -0.77 0.46 -18.93
C SER A 69 0.12 1.50 -18.27
N GLY A 70 1.35 1.12 -17.93
CA GLY A 70 2.29 2.01 -17.26
C GLY A 70 2.27 1.89 -15.74
N VAL A 71 3.07 2.72 -15.08
CA VAL A 71 3.23 2.71 -13.62
C VAL A 71 3.25 4.14 -13.08
N VAL A 72 2.47 4.37 -12.04
CA VAL A 72 2.45 5.63 -11.28
C VAL A 72 2.99 5.38 -9.89
N ARG A 73 3.94 6.19 -9.47
CA ARG A 73 4.51 6.21 -8.13
C ARG A 73 3.85 7.29 -7.29
N VAL A 74 3.44 6.93 -6.08
CA VAL A 74 2.92 7.87 -5.09
C VAL A 74 3.91 7.95 -3.93
N TYR A 75 4.32 9.17 -3.58
CA TYR A 75 5.32 9.41 -2.55
C TYR A 75 5.08 10.70 -1.78
N LYS A 76 5.72 10.82 -0.64
CA LYS A 76 5.79 12.04 0.15
C LYS A 76 7.21 12.58 0.18
N ILE A 77 7.30 13.90 0.22
CA ILE A 77 8.56 14.61 0.45
C ILE A 77 8.60 15.02 1.92
N GLY A 78 9.58 14.50 2.66
CA GLY A 78 9.78 14.86 4.05
C GLY A 78 10.39 16.27 4.21
N GLU A 79 10.39 16.80 5.42
CA GLU A 79 10.93 18.14 5.74
C GLU A 79 12.39 18.35 5.30
N THR A 80 13.18 17.27 5.23
CA THR A 80 14.57 17.28 4.78
C THR A 80 14.74 17.17 3.26
N GLY A 81 13.64 17.14 2.50
CA GLY A 81 13.63 16.90 1.04
C GLY A 81 13.74 15.43 0.65
N ARG A 82 13.82 14.51 1.61
CA ARG A 82 13.88 13.07 1.31
C ARG A 82 12.51 12.55 0.88
N GLU A 83 12.49 11.82 -0.22
CA GLU A 83 11.28 11.17 -0.72
C GLU A 83 11.05 9.81 -0.05
N ILE A 84 9.80 9.55 0.31
CA ILE A 84 9.34 8.27 0.84
C ILE A 84 8.23 7.77 -0.07
N THR A 85 8.50 6.70 -0.82
CA THR A 85 7.48 6.05 -1.66
C THR A 85 6.42 5.40 -0.77
N LEU A 86 5.17 5.81 -0.97
CA LEU A 86 4.03 5.22 -0.29
C LEU A 86 3.58 3.94 -0.98
N TYR A 87 3.48 3.99 -2.32
CA TYR A 87 3.17 2.84 -3.17
C TYR A 87 3.31 3.16 -4.65
N ARG A 88 3.20 2.12 -5.46
CA ARG A 88 3.04 2.17 -6.91
C ARG A 88 1.73 1.49 -7.30
N PHE A 89 1.15 1.96 -8.39
CA PHE A 89 -0.03 1.30 -8.98
C PHE A 89 0.07 1.38 -10.50
N GLY A 90 -0.60 0.46 -11.18
CA GLY A 90 -0.53 0.31 -12.63
C GLY A 90 -1.74 -0.38 -13.19
N ASN A 91 -1.54 -1.23 -14.18
CA ASN A 91 -2.60 -1.88 -14.95
C ASN A 91 -3.74 -2.45 -14.11
N GLY A 92 -4.97 -2.12 -14.48
CA GLY A 92 -6.20 -2.57 -13.81
C GLY A 92 -6.49 -1.90 -12.47
N SER A 93 -5.72 -0.87 -12.08
CA SER A 93 -5.83 -0.23 -10.78
C SER A 93 -6.03 1.27 -10.89
N SER A 94 -6.22 1.91 -9.74
CA SER A 94 -6.40 3.35 -9.60
C SER A 94 -5.73 3.87 -8.33
N CYS A 95 -5.59 5.18 -8.24
CA CYS A 95 -5.01 5.83 -7.08
C CYS A 95 -6.03 5.94 -5.94
N ILE A 96 -5.81 5.19 -4.87
CA ILE A 96 -6.70 5.24 -3.70
C ILE A 96 -6.72 6.60 -3.02
N LEU A 97 -5.60 7.34 -3.03
CA LEU A 97 -5.57 8.69 -2.46
C LEU A 97 -6.38 9.67 -3.29
N SER A 98 -6.45 9.50 -4.63
CA SER A 98 -7.36 10.28 -5.48
C SER A 98 -8.81 9.95 -5.18
N ALA A 99 -9.17 8.67 -5.08
CA ALA A 99 -10.52 8.25 -4.70
C ALA A 99 -10.92 8.83 -3.35
N ASN A 100 -10.03 8.74 -2.34
CA ASN A 100 -10.27 9.32 -1.02
C ASN A 100 -10.41 10.84 -1.07
N ALA A 101 -9.55 11.55 -1.78
CA ALA A 101 -9.62 13.01 -1.92
C ALA A 101 -10.95 13.47 -2.55
N ILE A 102 -11.39 12.78 -3.62
CA ILE A 102 -12.66 13.04 -4.28
C ILE A 102 -13.85 12.80 -3.33
N LEU A 103 -13.89 11.65 -2.64
CA LEU A 103 -15.00 11.27 -1.78
C LEU A 103 -15.08 12.13 -0.51
N SER A 104 -13.94 12.47 0.09
CA SER A 104 -13.84 13.30 1.29
C SER A 104 -13.83 14.80 1.01
N GLN A 105 -13.77 15.20 -0.27
CA GLN A 105 -13.63 16.61 -0.71
C GLN A 105 -12.41 17.31 -0.13
N LYS A 106 -11.32 16.56 0.04
CA LYS A 106 -10.02 17.07 0.50
C LYS A 106 -9.03 17.16 -0.66
N THR A 107 -7.93 17.83 -0.42
CA THR A 107 -6.81 17.92 -1.36
C THR A 107 -6.02 16.61 -1.41
N PHE A 108 -5.24 16.43 -2.48
CA PHE A 108 -4.35 15.27 -2.64
C PHE A 108 -3.21 15.35 -1.62
N PRO A 109 -2.95 14.30 -0.82
CA PRO A 109 -2.06 14.41 0.33
C PRO A 109 -0.62 14.01 0.05
N ALA A 110 -0.21 13.85 -1.21
CA ALA A 110 1.09 13.32 -1.61
C ALA A 110 1.52 13.88 -2.98
N VAL A 111 2.57 13.34 -3.58
CA VAL A 111 2.93 13.56 -4.98
C VAL A 111 2.68 12.26 -5.75
N ALA A 112 2.14 12.36 -6.97
CA ALA A 112 1.94 11.23 -7.87
C ALA A 112 2.63 11.51 -9.21
N THR A 113 3.65 10.71 -9.54
CA THR A 113 4.47 10.85 -10.75
C THR A 113 4.38 9.59 -11.60
N VAL A 114 4.26 9.73 -12.90
CA VAL A 114 4.32 8.63 -13.86
C VAL A 114 5.76 8.14 -13.95
N GLU A 115 6.04 6.89 -13.57
CA GLU A 115 7.38 6.28 -13.70
C GLU A 115 7.59 5.59 -15.05
N GLN A 116 6.53 5.07 -15.66
CA GLN A 116 6.54 4.46 -16.99
C GLN A 116 5.37 5.01 -17.78
N ASP A 117 5.58 5.35 -19.07
CA ASP A 117 4.53 5.89 -19.94
C ASP A 117 3.20 5.21 -19.68
N ALA A 118 2.19 5.99 -19.33
CA ALA A 118 0.92 5.47 -18.87
C ALA A 118 -0.20 5.79 -19.87
N GLU A 119 -1.04 4.81 -20.10
CA GLU A 119 -2.37 4.97 -20.72
C GLU A 119 -3.41 4.84 -19.64
N ALA A 120 -4.32 5.78 -19.57
CA ALA A 120 -5.32 5.85 -18.53
C ALA A 120 -6.69 6.28 -19.07
N VAL A 121 -7.73 5.87 -18.37
CA VAL A 121 -9.07 6.41 -18.50
C VAL A 121 -9.32 7.37 -17.36
N MET A 122 -9.65 8.60 -17.72
CA MET A 122 -9.94 9.67 -16.78
C MET A 122 -11.45 9.80 -16.58
N ILE A 123 -11.88 9.80 -15.34
CA ILE A 123 -13.29 9.96 -14.95
C ILE A 123 -13.40 11.22 -14.10
N PRO A 124 -14.24 12.20 -14.47
CA PRO A 124 -14.43 13.42 -13.71
C PRO A 124 -14.87 13.14 -12.25
N SER A 125 -14.37 13.93 -11.31
CA SER A 125 -14.59 13.72 -9.88
C SER A 125 -16.08 13.71 -9.50
N ASP A 126 -16.89 14.55 -10.12
CA ASP A 126 -18.33 14.61 -9.87
C ASP A 126 -19.03 13.33 -10.36
N THR A 127 -18.67 12.87 -11.55
CA THR A 127 -19.16 11.61 -12.13
C THR A 127 -18.74 10.43 -11.24
N PHE A 128 -17.49 10.40 -10.80
CA PHE A 128 -17.00 9.37 -9.90
C PHE A 128 -17.83 9.28 -8.61
N ARG A 129 -18.09 10.43 -7.96
CA ARG A 129 -18.92 10.51 -6.75
C ARG A 129 -20.36 10.06 -6.99
N ASP A 130 -20.92 10.46 -8.11
CA ASP A 130 -22.28 10.08 -8.48
C ASP A 130 -22.39 8.57 -8.71
N TRP A 131 -21.43 7.98 -9.40
CA TRP A 131 -21.40 6.53 -9.65
C TRP A 131 -21.23 5.71 -8.36
N VAL A 132 -20.42 6.15 -7.41
CA VAL A 132 -20.31 5.50 -6.10
C VAL A 132 -21.64 5.47 -5.35
N ARG A 133 -22.51 6.46 -5.58
CA ARG A 133 -23.84 6.52 -4.96
C ARG A 133 -24.86 5.65 -5.67
N ARG A 134 -24.82 5.59 -7.00
CA ARG A 134 -25.85 4.96 -7.83
C ARG A 134 -25.57 3.52 -8.22
N TYR A 135 -24.33 3.15 -8.39
CA TYR A 135 -23.94 1.84 -8.92
C TYR A 135 -23.20 1.01 -7.86
N ASP A 136 -23.78 -0.09 -7.44
CA ASP A 136 -23.19 -1.03 -6.49
C ASP A 136 -21.84 -1.54 -6.99
N LEU A 137 -21.77 -1.91 -8.25
CA LEU A 137 -20.55 -2.33 -8.94
C LEU A 137 -19.40 -1.33 -8.73
N TRP A 138 -19.66 -0.02 -8.87
CA TRP A 138 -18.65 1.01 -8.75
C TRP A 138 -18.25 1.25 -7.29
N ARG A 139 -19.23 1.15 -6.41
CA ARG A 139 -19.01 1.23 -4.96
C ARG A 139 -18.14 0.06 -4.48
N ASP A 140 -18.42 -1.16 -4.93
CA ASP A 140 -17.65 -2.35 -4.60
C ASP A 140 -16.20 -2.22 -5.08
N PHE A 141 -15.97 -1.71 -6.29
CA PHE A 141 -14.63 -1.39 -6.79
C PHE A 141 -13.86 -0.44 -5.85
N VAL A 142 -14.51 0.61 -5.36
CA VAL A 142 -13.88 1.56 -4.43
C VAL A 142 -13.57 0.90 -3.09
N PHE A 143 -14.48 0.07 -2.57
CA PHE A 143 -14.25 -0.68 -1.33
C PHE A 143 -13.13 -1.71 -1.48
N ASP A 144 -13.02 -2.37 -2.62
CA ASP A 144 -11.91 -3.29 -2.91
C ASP A 144 -10.56 -2.56 -2.92
N LEU A 145 -10.48 -1.41 -3.58
CA LEU A 145 -9.28 -0.55 -3.56
C LEU A 145 -8.88 -0.17 -2.12
N LEU A 146 -9.85 0.23 -1.29
CA LEU A 146 -9.63 0.61 0.10
C LEU A 146 -9.18 -0.59 0.94
N SER A 147 -9.84 -1.74 0.78
CA SER A 147 -9.56 -2.97 1.53
C SER A 147 -8.17 -3.51 1.21
N GLN A 148 -7.80 -3.59 -0.07
CA GLN A 148 -6.47 -4.01 -0.49
C GLN A 148 -5.39 -3.09 0.08
N ARG A 149 -5.62 -1.78 0.06
CA ARG A 149 -4.64 -0.83 0.60
C ARG A 149 -4.52 -0.92 2.11
N LEU A 150 -5.64 -1.10 2.82
CA LEU A 150 -5.62 -1.28 4.27
C LEU A 150 -4.82 -2.53 4.66
N SER A 151 -5.03 -3.65 3.97
CA SER A 151 -4.26 -4.88 4.18
C SER A 151 -2.77 -4.66 3.99
N THR A 152 -2.36 -4.01 2.89
CA THR A 152 -0.94 -3.70 2.63
C THR A 152 -0.33 -2.81 3.73
N VAL A 153 -1.08 -1.82 4.21
CA VAL A 153 -0.60 -0.94 5.29
C VAL A 153 -0.46 -1.71 6.59
N MET A 154 -1.39 -2.63 6.91
CA MET A 154 -1.29 -3.49 8.10
C MET A 154 -0.09 -4.43 8.01
N GLU A 155 0.18 -5.03 6.84
CA GLU A 155 1.38 -5.85 6.61
C GLU A 155 2.68 -5.06 6.87
N ILE A 156 2.77 -3.82 6.37
CA ILE A 156 3.95 -2.95 6.60
C ILE A 156 4.09 -2.61 8.09
N ILE A 157 2.98 -2.31 8.79
CA ILE A 157 3.01 -2.02 10.21
C ILE A 157 3.47 -3.25 10.99
N ASP A 158 2.95 -4.42 10.67
CA ASP A 158 3.34 -5.68 11.28
C ASP A 158 4.83 -5.94 11.06
N GLU A 159 5.31 -5.83 9.81
CA GLU A 159 6.73 -6.01 9.48
C GLU A 159 7.63 -5.07 10.29
N VAL A 160 7.33 -3.77 10.30
CA VAL A 160 8.11 -2.78 11.06
C VAL A 160 8.06 -3.05 12.58
N ALA A 161 6.89 -3.42 13.10
CA ALA A 161 6.73 -3.73 14.52
C ALA A 161 7.50 -5.00 14.91
N PHE A 162 7.42 -6.06 14.08
CA PHE A 162 8.12 -7.32 14.32
C PHE A 162 9.63 -7.15 14.22
N HIS A 163 10.18 -6.48 13.21
CA HIS A 163 11.62 -6.25 13.10
C HIS A 163 12.19 -5.45 14.28
N ARG A 164 11.46 -4.42 14.76
CA ARG A 164 11.88 -3.70 15.96
C ARG A 164 11.85 -4.57 17.21
N MET A 165 10.87 -5.44 17.34
CA MET A 165 10.73 -6.34 18.48
C MET A 165 11.76 -7.47 18.43
N ASP A 166 12.03 -8.03 17.24
CA ASP A 166 13.08 -9.04 17.00
C ASP A 166 14.44 -8.57 17.56
N ARG A 167 14.89 -7.38 17.17
CA ARG A 167 16.12 -6.77 17.69
C ARG A 167 16.12 -6.63 19.21
N ARG A 168 15.02 -6.16 19.79
CA ARG A 168 14.88 -5.95 21.22
C ARG A 168 14.95 -7.26 22.00
N VAL A 169 14.27 -8.30 21.49
CA VAL A 169 14.29 -9.65 22.08
C VAL A 169 15.67 -10.26 21.96
N ALA A 170 16.30 -10.21 20.79
CA ALA A 170 17.65 -10.71 20.58
C ALA A 170 18.67 -10.01 21.51
N SER A 171 18.62 -8.68 21.58
CA SER A 171 19.49 -7.87 22.45
C SER A 171 19.32 -8.21 23.93
N LEU A 172 18.08 -8.38 24.40
CA LEU A 172 17.78 -8.78 25.77
C LEU A 172 18.39 -10.17 26.08
N ILE A 173 18.14 -11.14 25.21
CA ILE A 173 18.61 -12.52 25.39
C ILE A 173 20.15 -12.56 25.39
N VAL A 174 20.81 -11.92 24.41
CA VAL A 174 22.27 -11.86 24.35
C VAL A 174 22.84 -11.23 25.63
N LYS A 175 22.29 -10.11 26.08
CA LYS A 175 22.75 -9.41 27.27
C LYS A 175 22.66 -10.30 28.52
N GLN A 176 21.56 -10.99 28.69
CA GLN A 176 21.35 -11.86 29.85
C GLN A 176 22.16 -13.17 29.73
N ALA A 177 22.29 -13.75 28.52
CA ALA A 177 23.04 -14.96 28.29
C ALA A 177 24.55 -14.79 28.52
N LYS A 178 25.10 -13.59 28.35
CA LYS A 178 26.49 -13.28 28.73
C LYS A 178 26.73 -13.35 30.25
N ILE A 179 25.68 -13.26 31.06
CA ILE A 179 25.76 -13.39 32.52
C ILE A 179 25.47 -14.84 32.93
N GLN A 180 24.43 -15.44 32.36
CA GLN A 180 24.02 -16.82 32.66
C GLN A 180 23.39 -17.45 31.43
N ASN A 181 23.96 -18.54 30.91
CA ASN A 181 23.43 -19.36 29.83
C ASN A 181 23.38 -20.83 30.30
N PRO A 182 22.23 -21.51 30.32
CA PRO A 182 20.91 -21.06 29.87
C PRO A 182 20.23 -20.06 30.80
N LEU A 183 19.41 -19.17 30.20
CA LEU A 183 18.57 -18.22 30.90
C LEU A 183 17.36 -18.88 31.53
N LYS A 184 17.04 -18.52 32.76
CA LYS A 184 15.80 -18.89 33.41
C LYS A 184 14.80 -17.73 33.28
N ILE A 185 14.09 -17.70 32.18
CA ILE A 185 13.14 -16.63 31.86
C ILE A 185 11.95 -17.22 31.07
N THR A 186 10.76 -16.75 31.34
CA THR A 186 9.54 -17.13 30.63
C THR A 186 9.22 -16.13 29.51
N HIS A 187 8.46 -16.57 28.52
CA HIS A 187 7.98 -15.68 27.45
C HIS A 187 7.14 -14.51 28.00
N GLN A 188 6.42 -14.73 29.11
CA GLN A 188 5.64 -13.69 29.77
C GLN A 188 6.53 -12.62 30.42
N GLU A 189 7.64 -13.00 31.02
CA GLU A 189 8.59 -12.06 31.63
C GLU A 189 9.28 -11.24 30.55
N ILE A 190 9.71 -11.86 29.43
CA ILE A 190 10.26 -11.12 28.28
C ILE A 190 9.23 -10.13 27.74
N ALA A 191 7.96 -10.57 27.59
CA ALA A 191 6.89 -9.71 27.11
C ALA A 191 6.66 -8.50 28.05
N ALA A 192 6.65 -8.72 29.35
CA ALA A 192 6.50 -7.66 30.34
C ALA A 192 7.68 -6.64 30.29
N GLU A 193 8.92 -7.14 30.19
CA GLU A 193 10.11 -6.30 30.14
C GLU A 193 10.18 -5.45 28.85
N LEU A 194 9.74 -6.01 27.73
CA LEU A 194 9.79 -5.34 26.44
C LEU A 194 8.49 -4.59 26.07
N GLY A 195 7.45 -4.66 26.91
CA GLY A 195 6.17 -4.02 26.66
C GLY A 195 5.42 -4.63 25.44
N SER A 196 5.47 -5.97 25.34
CA SER A 196 4.85 -6.73 24.25
C SER A 196 3.84 -7.77 24.77
N SER A 197 3.23 -8.52 23.87
CA SER A 197 2.39 -9.66 24.27
C SER A 197 3.20 -10.97 24.31
N ARG A 198 2.74 -11.92 25.11
CA ARG A 198 3.36 -13.26 25.19
C ARG A 198 3.34 -13.97 23.84
N GLU A 199 2.28 -13.78 23.07
CA GLU A 199 2.08 -14.39 21.75
C GLU A 199 3.15 -13.91 20.76
N VAL A 200 3.42 -12.60 20.74
CA VAL A 200 4.46 -11.99 19.89
C VAL A 200 5.83 -12.52 20.27
N ILE A 201 6.16 -12.56 21.57
CA ILE A 201 7.44 -13.10 22.05
C ILE A 201 7.59 -14.57 21.70
N SER A 202 6.53 -15.38 21.87
CA SER A 202 6.55 -16.80 21.53
C SER A 202 6.88 -17.04 20.06
N ARG A 203 6.26 -16.27 19.15
CA ARG A 203 6.50 -16.35 17.71
C ARG A 203 7.95 -15.99 17.36
N LEU A 204 8.48 -14.90 17.93
CA LEU A 204 9.86 -14.50 17.69
C LEU A 204 10.87 -15.53 18.21
N LEU A 205 10.61 -16.13 19.37
CA LEU A 205 11.48 -17.19 19.90
C LEU A 205 11.41 -18.47 19.08
N GLU A 206 10.26 -18.81 18.48
CA GLU A 206 10.13 -19.91 17.52
C GLU A 206 11.00 -19.65 16.27
N ASP A 207 11.05 -18.42 15.76
CA ASP A 207 11.92 -18.02 14.66
C ASP A 207 13.40 -18.19 15.02
N PHE A 208 13.82 -17.80 16.24
CA PHE A 208 15.18 -17.98 16.73
C PHE A 208 15.55 -19.46 16.98
N VAL A 209 14.57 -20.29 17.31
CA VAL A 209 14.77 -21.76 17.38
C VAL A 209 14.92 -22.34 15.99
N SER A 210 14.13 -21.86 15.02
CA SER A 210 14.14 -22.39 13.65
C SER A 210 15.43 -22.10 12.89
N ASP A 211 16.08 -20.96 13.16
CA ASP A 211 17.38 -20.63 12.58
C ASP A 211 18.58 -21.22 13.36
N GLY A 212 18.31 -21.83 14.52
CA GLY A 212 19.31 -22.48 15.34
C GLY A 212 20.09 -21.56 16.29
N SER A 213 19.73 -20.28 16.39
CA SER A 213 20.40 -19.34 17.29
C SER A 213 20.15 -19.63 18.77
N ILE A 214 18.97 -20.18 19.09
CA ILE A 214 18.61 -20.57 20.46
C ILE A 214 17.98 -21.97 20.52
N ARG A 215 17.95 -22.55 21.72
CA ARG A 215 17.03 -23.63 22.11
C ARG A 215 16.09 -23.10 23.18
N SER A 216 14.80 -23.36 23.03
CA SER A 216 13.78 -22.95 23.98
C SER A 216 13.10 -24.15 24.62
N GLY A 217 12.92 -24.09 25.94
CA GLY A 217 12.21 -25.05 26.76
C GLY A 217 11.31 -24.35 27.77
N ARG A 218 10.64 -25.10 28.64
CA ARG A 218 9.70 -24.54 29.61
C ARG A 218 10.41 -23.64 30.63
N GLY A 219 10.35 -22.32 30.41
CA GLY A 219 10.99 -21.30 31.25
C GLY A 219 12.52 -21.28 31.15
N LEU A 220 13.08 -21.85 30.07
CA LEU A 220 14.49 -21.94 29.83
C LEU A 220 14.81 -21.56 28.38
N ILE A 221 15.79 -20.70 28.16
CA ILE A 221 16.31 -20.31 26.84
C ILE A 221 17.81 -20.46 26.86
N GLU A 222 18.35 -21.30 25.98
CA GLU A 222 19.79 -21.49 25.80
C GLU A 222 20.23 -20.84 24.48
N VAL A 223 21.17 -19.93 24.53
CA VAL A 223 21.81 -19.37 23.35
C VAL A 223 22.84 -20.38 22.84
N VAL A 224 22.62 -20.86 21.61
CA VAL A 224 23.47 -21.85 20.92
C VAL A 224 24.50 -21.16 20.03
N ASP A 225 24.05 -20.15 19.28
CA ASP A 225 24.88 -19.35 18.38
C ASP A 225 24.76 -17.85 18.76
N PHE A 226 25.78 -17.37 19.47
CA PHE A 226 25.86 -15.98 19.89
C PHE A 226 26.07 -15.01 18.71
N GLU A 227 26.87 -15.38 17.71
CA GLU A 227 27.17 -14.52 16.58
C GLU A 227 25.89 -14.29 15.74
N LEU A 228 25.17 -15.37 15.47
CA LEU A 228 23.90 -15.31 14.74
C LEU A 228 22.88 -14.45 15.49
N LEU A 229 22.72 -14.66 16.80
CA LEU A 229 21.75 -13.90 17.60
C LEU A 229 22.18 -12.42 17.78
N GLU A 230 23.47 -12.13 17.90
CA GLU A 230 24.00 -10.77 17.92
C GLU A 230 23.76 -10.02 16.59
N SER A 231 23.93 -10.71 15.45
CA SER A 231 23.65 -10.11 14.15
C SER A 231 22.20 -9.64 14.01
N ARG A 232 21.24 -10.39 14.56
CA ARG A 232 19.83 -9.99 14.63
C ARG A 232 19.59 -8.77 15.53
N SER A 233 20.40 -8.57 16.56
CA SER A 233 20.28 -7.41 17.43
C SER A 233 20.76 -6.12 16.77
N LEU A 234 21.56 -6.20 15.72
CA LEU A 234 22.18 -5.09 14.99
C LEU A 234 21.49 -4.76 13.65
N ALA A 235 20.82 -5.75 13.02
CA ALA A 235 20.10 -5.61 11.75
C ALA A 235 18.86 -4.75 11.89
#